data_e9eb42a440d405db09eb11e672a2dc87
#
_entry.id   e9eb42a440d405db09eb11e672a2dc87
#
_cell.length_a   1.000
_cell.length_b   1.000
_cell.length_c   1.000
_cell.angle_alpha   90.00
_cell.angle_beta   90.00
_cell.angle_gamma   90.00
#
_symmetry.space_group_name_H-M   'P 1'
#
loop_
_entity.id
_entity.type
_entity.pdbx_description
1 polymer ?
#
loop_
_entity_poly.entity_id
_entity_poly.type
_entity_poly.pdbx_seq_one_letter_code
_entity_poly.pdbx_strand_id
1 'polypeptide(L)'
;ASYPDNIKSGIPRASAVLILNDPQTGYPYALLEGALISAVRTAASAVLGAWWLNGQNRHAATLSIIGGGVISRNILETFVADDWSFDSVGIHDLNAESAQALAEFGEQLGLPDVRLLSLEDALTADIVVFATSAGEPYVKGQGTFRPGQIVLNISLRDIGAEIIEESYNYFDDITHCLKANTSPHLA
;
A
#
# COMPACT_ATOMS: atom_id res chain seq x y z
N ALA A 1 -9.78 -6.74 -13.13
CA ALA A 1 -9.70 -8.11 -12.60
C ALA A 1 -8.37 -8.29 -11.87
N SER A 2 -8.33 -9.19 -10.90
CA SER A 2 -7.11 -9.56 -10.17
C SER A 2 -7.08 -11.07 -9.98
N TYR A 3 -6.03 -11.69 -10.52
CA TYR A 3 -5.80 -13.14 -10.43
C TYR A 3 -4.40 -13.38 -9.86
N PRO A 4 -4.27 -13.64 -8.55
CA PRO A 4 -2.97 -13.84 -7.90
C PRO A 4 -2.09 -14.91 -8.56
N ASP A 5 -2.68 -15.98 -9.05
CA ASP A 5 -1.97 -17.09 -9.68
C ASP A 5 -1.35 -16.78 -11.06
N ASN A 6 -1.74 -15.68 -11.69
CA ASN A 6 -1.16 -15.26 -12.96
C ASN A 6 0.36 -15.10 -12.91
N ILE A 7 0.88 -14.66 -11.76
CA ILE A 7 2.32 -14.48 -11.53
C ILE A 7 3.09 -15.77 -11.77
N LYS A 8 2.52 -16.93 -11.41
CA LYS A 8 3.14 -18.25 -11.65
C LYS A 8 3.37 -18.57 -13.13
N SER A 9 2.60 -17.91 -14.01
CA SER A 9 2.68 -18.04 -15.47
C SER A 9 3.35 -16.86 -16.16
N GLY A 10 3.98 -15.94 -15.41
CA GLY A 10 4.60 -14.74 -15.96
C GLY A 10 3.61 -13.69 -16.48
N ILE A 11 2.33 -13.82 -16.13
CA ILE A 11 1.26 -12.89 -16.52
C ILE A 11 1.02 -11.91 -15.37
N PRO A 12 0.83 -10.59 -15.62
CA PRO A 12 0.50 -9.64 -14.59
C PRO A 12 -0.74 -10.04 -13.79
N ARG A 13 -0.69 -9.90 -12.46
CA ARG A 13 -1.79 -10.22 -11.55
C ARG A 13 -3.05 -9.42 -11.84
N ALA A 14 -2.87 -8.13 -12.11
CA ALA A 14 -3.96 -7.20 -12.36
C ALA A 14 -4.08 -6.91 -13.86
N SER A 15 -5.32 -6.82 -14.33
CA SER A 15 -5.65 -6.29 -15.65
C SER A 15 -6.91 -5.46 -15.58
N ALA A 16 -6.92 -4.34 -16.29
CA ALA A 16 -8.07 -3.47 -16.43
C ALA A 16 -8.06 -2.78 -17.79
N VAL A 17 -9.24 -2.44 -18.25
CA VAL A 17 -9.43 -1.61 -19.45
C VAL A 17 -10.20 -0.38 -19.04
N LEU A 18 -9.67 0.79 -19.42
CA LEU A 18 -10.33 2.08 -19.27
C LEU A 18 -10.76 2.58 -20.64
N ILE A 19 -12.04 2.89 -20.77
CA ILE A 19 -12.60 3.48 -21.98
C ILE A 19 -13.01 4.91 -21.66
N LEU A 20 -12.49 5.87 -22.44
CA LEU A 20 -12.86 7.27 -22.34
C LEU A 20 -13.85 7.62 -23.44
N ASN A 21 -14.95 8.22 -23.03
CA ASN A 21 -16.00 8.67 -23.92
C ASN A 21 -16.06 10.19 -23.97
N ASP A 22 -16.32 10.73 -25.13
CA ASP A 22 -16.60 12.14 -25.32
C ASP A 22 -17.85 12.55 -24.52
N PRO A 23 -17.80 13.59 -23.66
CA PRO A 23 -18.91 13.94 -22.78
C PRO A 23 -20.10 14.54 -23.49
N GLN A 24 -19.96 15.01 -24.74
CA GLN A 24 -21.04 15.63 -25.52
C GLN A 24 -21.76 14.60 -26.39
N THR A 25 -21.01 13.70 -26.98
CA THR A 25 -21.54 12.74 -27.97
C THR A 25 -21.70 11.33 -27.44
N GLY A 26 -21.05 11.00 -26.30
CA GLY A 26 -21.01 9.66 -25.75
C GLY A 26 -20.11 8.67 -26.52
N TYR A 27 -19.47 9.13 -27.60
CA TYR A 27 -18.60 8.23 -28.40
C TYR A 27 -17.29 7.91 -27.67
N PRO A 28 -16.86 6.63 -27.67
CA PRO A 28 -15.55 6.26 -27.16
C PRO A 28 -14.45 6.79 -28.08
N TYR A 29 -13.47 7.47 -27.52
CA TYR A 29 -12.31 8.00 -28.26
C TYR A 29 -10.95 7.46 -27.79
N ALA A 30 -10.91 6.79 -26.62
CA ALA A 30 -9.68 6.16 -26.13
C ALA A 30 -9.97 4.85 -25.42
N LEU A 31 -9.08 3.88 -25.63
CA LEU A 31 -9.02 2.60 -24.93
C LEU A 31 -7.61 2.47 -24.33
N LEU A 32 -7.53 2.34 -23.01
CA LEU A 32 -6.28 2.32 -22.27
C LEU A 32 -6.14 1.03 -21.45
N GLU A 33 -4.91 0.53 -21.32
CA GLU A 33 -4.60 -0.45 -20.29
C GLU A 33 -4.66 0.25 -18.92
N GLY A 34 -5.38 -0.30 -17.97
CA GLY A 34 -5.70 0.36 -16.72
C GLY A 34 -4.96 -0.15 -15.49
N ALA A 35 -4.16 -1.20 -15.58
CA ALA A 35 -3.48 -1.74 -14.39
C ALA A 35 -2.44 -0.78 -13.83
N LEU A 36 -1.63 -0.15 -14.70
CA LEU A 36 -0.67 0.87 -14.29
C LEU A 36 -1.38 2.11 -13.71
N ILE A 37 -2.44 2.58 -14.37
CA ILE A 37 -3.25 3.70 -13.86
C ILE A 37 -3.77 3.39 -12.46
N SER A 38 -4.27 2.16 -12.25
CA SER A 38 -4.74 1.72 -10.93
C SER A 38 -3.62 1.68 -9.88
N ALA A 39 -2.42 1.23 -10.23
CA ALA A 39 -1.28 1.19 -9.32
C ALA A 39 -0.85 2.61 -8.90
N VAL A 40 -0.67 3.50 -9.86
CA VAL A 40 -0.24 4.89 -9.62
C VAL A 40 -1.27 5.66 -8.79
N ARG A 41 -2.58 5.57 -9.13
CA ARG A 41 -3.61 6.28 -8.34
C ARG A 41 -3.70 5.74 -6.91
N THR A 42 -3.47 4.44 -6.71
CA THR A 42 -3.47 3.84 -5.38
C THR A 42 -2.28 4.34 -4.56
N ALA A 43 -1.09 4.40 -5.16
CA ALA A 43 0.10 4.96 -4.52
C ALA A 43 -0.09 6.44 -4.17
N ALA A 44 -0.63 7.24 -5.09
CA ALA A 44 -0.90 8.66 -4.84
C ALA A 44 -1.89 8.86 -3.68
N SER A 45 -2.95 8.05 -3.60
CA SER A 45 -3.89 8.10 -2.48
C SER A 45 -3.23 7.73 -1.14
N ALA A 46 -2.36 6.71 -1.14
CA ALA A 46 -1.63 6.29 0.06
C ALA A 46 -0.70 7.39 0.58
N VAL A 47 0.11 7.98 -0.31
CA VAL A 47 1.06 9.04 0.07
C VAL A 47 0.35 10.33 0.48
N LEU A 48 -0.75 10.69 -0.19
CA LEU A 48 -1.60 11.81 0.23
C LEU A 48 -2.20 11.58 1.62
N GLY A 49 -2.68 10.36 1.89
CA GLY A 49 -3.16 9.98 3.22
C GLY A 49 -2.07 10.09 4.29
N ALA A 50 -0.86 9.58 4.00
CA ALA A 50 0.29 9.74 4.87
C ALA A 50 0.60 11.20 5.18
N TRP A 51 0.60 12.06 4.18
CA TRP A 51 0.84 13.51 4.35
C TRP A 51 -0.17 14.17 5.30
N TRP A 52 -1.46 13.90 5.09
CA TRP A 52 -2.51 14.43 5.98
C TRP A 52 -2.37 13.91 7.41
N LEU A 53 -2.15 12.60 7.59
CA LEU A 53 -2.04 11.97 8.91
C LEU A 53 -0.75 12.38 9.63
N ASN A 54 0.31 12.69 8.89
CA ASN A 54 1.60 13.17 9.44
C ASN A 54 1.62 14.70 9.64
N GLY A 55 0.47 15.33 9.80
CA GLY A 55 0.36 16.77 10.04
C GLY A 55 0.91 17.63 8.90
N GLN A 56 0.77 17.18 7.66
CA GLN A 56 1.29 17.82 6.45
C GLN A 56 2.82 17.93 6.38
N ASN A 57 3.51 17.09 7.14
CA ASN A 57 4.96 16.98 7.12
C ASN A 57 5.40 15.82 6.21
N ARG A 58 6.40 16.07 5.36
CA ARG A 58 7.00 15.07 4.46
C ARG A 58 8.28 14.45 5.03
N HIS A 59 8.32 14.30 6.34
CA HIS A 59 9.41 13.59 7.02
C HIS A 59 8.86 12.66 8.08
N ALA A 60 9.35 11.42 8.08
CA ALA A 60 9.19 10.46 9.16
C ALA A 60 10.52 9.73 9.37
N ALA A 61 10.87 9.37 10.61
CA ALA A 61 12.14 8.70 10.85
C ALA A 61 12.16 7.32 10.15
N THR A 62 11.06 6.57 10.26
CA THR A 62 11.03 5.20 9.73
C THR A 62 9.79 4.94 8.88
N LEU A 63 10.00 4.35 7.70
CA LEU A 63 8.96 3.80 6.84
C LEU A 63 9.12 2.29 6.77
N SER A 64 8.06 1.52 6.84
CA SER A 64 8.08 0.11 6.47
C SER A 64 7.03 -0.24 5.43
N ILE A 65 7.41 -1.10 4.49
CA ILE A 65 6.53 -1.63 3.44
C ILE A 65 6.39 -3.13 3.63
N ILE A 66 5.17 -3.59 3.82
CA ILE A 66 4.81 -5.00 3.95
C ILE A 66 4.10 -5.44 2.67
N GLY A 67 4.77 -6.29 1.90
CA GLY A 67 4.39 -6.73 0.56
C GLY A 67 5.29 -6.12 -0.53
N GLY A 68 6.03 -6.95 -1.28
CA GLY A 68 7.02 -6.55 -2.30
C GLY A 68 6.47 -6.40 -3.72
N GLY A 69 5.15 -6.12 -3.87
CA GLY A 69 4.46 -6.10 -5.16
C GLY A 69 4.55 -4.78 -5.94
N VAL A 70 3.83 -4.74 -7.06
CA VAL A 70 3.77 -3.56 -7.95
C VAL A 70 3.24 -2.31 -7.22
N ILE A 71 2.26 -2.47 -6.34
CA ILE A 71 1.70 -1.35 -5.58
C ILE A 71 2.76 -0.73 -4.68
N SER A 72 3.53 -1.55 -3.97
CA SER A 72 4.62 -1.11 -3.09
C SER A 72 5.70 -0.35 -3.85
N ARG A 73 6.08 -0.80 -5.06
CA ARG A 73 7.02 -0.08 -5.93
C ARG A 73 6.49 1.32 -6.26
N ASN A 74 5.23 1.43 -6.68
CA ASN A 74 4.61 2.71 -7.00
C ASN A 74 4.48 3.61 -5.75
N ILE A 75 4.25 3.04 -4.56
CA ILE A 75 4.22 3.80 -3.30
C ILE A 75 5.60 4.39 -2.99
N LEU A 76 6.69 3.61 -3.10
CA LEU A 76 8.05 4.13 -2.91
C LEU A 76 8.39 5.23 -3.92
N GLU A 77 8.10 5.02 -5.22
CA GLU A 77 8.27 6.04 -6.25
C GLU A 77 7.49 7.32 -5.93
N THR A 78 6.26 7.18 -5.44
CA THR A 78 5.40 8.33 -5.13
C THR A 78 5.90 9.08 -3.90
N PHE A 79 6.38 8.40 -2.85
CA PHE A 79 7.02 9.05 -1.70
C PHE A 79 8.22 9.89 -2.14
N VAL A 80 9.09 9.32 -2.98
CA VAL A 80 10.26 10.05 -3.51
C VAL A 80 9.84 11.22 -4.39
N ALA A 81 8.87 11.03 -5.29
CA ALA A 81 8.39 12.07 -6.20
C ALA A 81 7.65 13.21 -5.47
N ASP A 82 7.09 12.95 -4.30
CA ASP A 82 6.44 13.94 -3.43
C ASP A 82 7.40 14.51 -2.36
N ASP A 83 8.71 14.38 -2.56
CA ASP A 83 9.79 14.94 -1.72
C ASP A 83 9.73 14.48 -0.25
N TRP A 84 9.30 13.24 0.02
CA TRP A 84 9.39 12.68 1.35
C TRP A 84 10.82 12.30 1.72
N SER A 85 11.16 12.46 2.99
CA SER A 85 12.43 12.03 3.57
C SER A 85 12.22 11.06 4.73
N PHE A 86 13.07 10.03 4.78
CA PHE A 86 13.11 9.03 5.85
C PHE A 86 14.55 8.86 6.33
N ASP A 87 14.75 8.43 7.57
CA ASP A 87 16.07 8.06 8.07
C ASP A 87 16.39 6.60 7.69
N SER A 88 15.36 5.74 7.65
CA SER A 88 15.48 4.36 7.18
C SER A 88 14.18 3.83 6.58
N VAL A 89 14.31 2.85 5.67
CA VAL A 89 13.18 2.18 5.01
C VAL A 89 13.29 0.67 5.20
N GLY A 90 12.29 0.07 5.83
CA GLY A 90 12.20 -1.36 6.05
C GLY A 90 11.31 -2.04 5.02
N ILE A 91 11.71 -3.19 4.54
CA ILE A 91 10.94 -4.00 3.58
C ILE A 91 10.70 -5.39 4.18
N HIS A 92 9.45 -5.82 4.13
CA HIS A 92 9.05 -7.18 4.50
C HIS A 92 8.16 -7.79 3.42
N ASP A 93 8.43 -9.03 3.04
CA ASP A 93 7.54 -9.88 2.25
C ASP A 93 7.78 -11.35 2.64
N LEU A 94 6.75 -12.19 2.55
CA LEU A 94 6.87 -13.63 2.75
C LEU A 94 7.76 -14.29 1.69
N ASN A 95 7.83 -13.72 0.48
CA ASN A 95 8.74 -14.13 -0.57
C ASN A 95 10.01 -13.28 -0.50
N ALA A 96 11.12 -13.92 -0.14
CA ALA A 96 12.41 -13.25 0.03
C ALA A 96 12.93 -12.58 -1.26
N GLU A 97 12.64 -13.15 -2.44
CA GLU A 97 13.04 -12.56 -3.73
C GLU A 97 12.26 -11.25 -3.99
N SER A 98 10.97 -11.24 -3.67
CA SER A 98 10.14 -10.03 -3.78
C SER A 98 10.59 -8.94 -2.82
N ALA A 99 10.91 -9.31 -1.57
CA ALA A 99 11.43 -8.38 -0.58
C ALA A 99 12.77 -7.78 -1.03
N GLN A 100 13.69 -8.62 -1.50
CA GLN A 100 15.00 -8.20 -2.00
C GLN A 100 14.88 -7.28 -3.21
N ALA A 101 14.04 -7.64 -4.19
CA ALA A 101 13.83 -6.83 -5.40
C ALA A 101 13.22 -5.44 -5.08
N LEU A 102 12.36 -5.36 -4.05
CA LEU A 102 11.81 -4.07 -3.61
C LEU A 102 12.86 -3.26 -2.85
N ALA A 103 13.72 -3.90 -2.05
CA ALA A 103 14.79 -3.21 -1.34
C ALA A 103 15.81 -2.61 -2.32
N GLU A 104 16.28 -3.39 -3.30
CA GLU A 104 17.16 -2.92 -4.36
C GLU A 104 16.55 -1.76 -5.17
N PHE A 105 15.24 -1.83 -5.39
CA PHE A 105 14.52 -0.72 -6.04
C PHE A 105 14.49 0.53 -5.17
N GLY A 106 14.27 0.40 -3.86
CA GLY A 106 14.35 1.52 -2.92
C GLY A 106 15.73 2.19 -2.90
N GLU A 107 16.80 1.39 -2.94
CA GLU A 107 18.18 1.89 -3.05
C GLU A 107 18.41 2.65 -4.37
N GLN A 108 17.88 2.13 -5.50
CA GLN A 108 17.95 2.79 -6.81
C GLN A 108 17.21 4.14 -6.84
N LEU A 109 16.14 4.27 -6.05
CA LEU A 109 15.43 5.54 -5.87
C LEU A 109 16.19 6.55 -4.98
N GLY A 110 17.31 6.14 -4.37
CA GLY A 110 18.11 6.96 -3.46
C GLY A 110 17.56 7.03 -2.03
N LEU A 111 16.68 6.12 -1.65
CA LEU A 111 16.19 6.04 -0.27
C LEU A 111 17.33 5.61 0.67
N PRO A 112 17.44 6.23 1.87
CA PRO A 112 18.50 5.92 2.81
C PRO A 112 18.22 4.60 3.53
N ASP A 113 19.29 3.89 3.90
CA ASP A 113 19.27 2.77 4.84
C ASP A 113 18.11 1.77 4.60
N VAL A 114 18.02 1.25 3.36
CA VAL A 114 16.98 0.28 3.00
C VAL A 114 17.36 -1.09 3.56
N ARG A 115 16.46 -1.70 4.33
CA ARG A 115 16.72 -2.97 5.04
C ARG A 115 15.60 -3.98 4.84
N LEU A 116 15.95 -5.26 4.79
CA LEU A 116 14.98 -6.34 4.95
C LEU A 116 14.68 -6.51 6.43
N LEU A 117 13.41 -6.57 6.78
CA LEU A 117 12.95 -6.69 8.17
C LEU A 117 12.12 -7.97 8.38
N SER A 118 12.10 -8.45 9.61
CA SER A 118 11.05 -9.36 10.07
C SER A 118 9.68 -8.65 10.05
N LEU A 119 8.58 -9.40 10.07
CA LEU A 119 7.26 -8.77 10.20
C LEU A 119 7.17 -7.95 11.50
N GLU A 120 7.66 -8.52 12.60
CA GLU A 120 7.63 -7.88 13.91
C GLU A 120 8.36 -6.54 13.91
N ASP A 121 9.58 -6.49 13.34
CA ASP A 121 10.34 -5.24 13.23
C ASP A 121 9.66 -4.24 12.30
N ALA A 122 9.08 -4.70 11.18
CA ALA A 122 8.37 -3.85 10.22
C ALA A 122 7.15 -3.14 10.86
N LEU A 123 6.47 -3.78 11.80
CA LEU A 123 5.32 -3.19 12.51
C LEU A 123 5.70 -2.05 13.45
N THR A 124 6.99 -1.84 13.74
CA THR A 124 7.44 -0.80 14.67
C THR A 124 7.71 0.57 14.02
N ALA A 125 7.69 0.67 12.68
CA ALA A 125 8.00 1.91 11.96
C ALA A 125 6.97 3.03 12.24
N ASP A 126 7.35 4.29 12.03
CA ASP A 126 6.45 5.44 12.19
C ASP A 126 5.32 5.41 11.16
N ILE A 127 5.64 5.01 9.94
CA ILE A 127 4.66 4.76 8.88
C ILE A 127 4.78 3.31 8.43
N VAL A 128 3.70 2.55 8.57
CA VAL A 128 3.61 1.15 8.13
C VAL A 128 2.64 1.04 6.97
N VAL A 129 3.09 0.47 5.86
CA VAL A 129 2.27 0.28 4.66
C VAL A 129 2.01 -1.20 4.44
N PHE A 130 0.74 -1.59 4.39
CA PHE A 130 0.32 -2.92 3.98
C PHE A 130 -0.13 -2.90 2.53
N ALA A 131 0.58 -3.60 1.66
CA ALA A 131 0.25 -3.74 0.25
C ALA A 131 0.44 -5.20 -0.21
N THR A 132 -0.21 -6.12 0.50
CA THR A 132 -0.11 -7.57 0.34
C THR A 132 -1.25 -8.15 -0.50
N SER A 133 -1.33 -9.46 -0.54
CA SER A 133 -2.44 -10.22 -1.11
C SER A 133 -3.13 -11.11 -0.07
N ALA A 134 -3.02 -10.77 1.21
CA ALA A 134 -3.60 -11.55 2.29
C ALA A 134 -5.12 -11.72 2.11
N GLY A 135 -5.60 -12.94 2.31
CA GLY A 135 -7.03 -13.28 2.30
C GLY A 135 -7.68 -13.16 3.66
N GLU A 136 -6.87 -13.23 4.72
CA GLU A 136 -7.29 -13.20 6.13
C GLU A 136 -6.31 -12.38 6.96
N PRO A 137 -6.78 -11.76 8.08
CA PRO A 137 -5.92 -11.00 8.97
C PRO A 137 -4.85 -11.87 9.63
N TYR A 138 -3.61 -11.43 9.56
CA TYR A 138 -2.47 -12.09 10.22
C TYR A 138 -1.77 -11.19 11.25
N VAL A 139 -1.97 -9.88 11.20
CA VAL A 139 -1.56 -8.95 12.25
C VAL A 139 -2.74 -8.77 13.21
N LYS A 140 -2.58 -9.27 14.44
CA LYS A 140 -3.66 -9.34 15.43
C LYS A 140 -3.17 -8.90 16.79
N GLY A 141 -4.13 -8.57 17.66
CA GLY A 141 -3.90 -8.20 19.04
C GLY A 141 -3.97 -6.71 19.29
N GLN A 142 -4.63 -6.35 20.39
CA GLN A 142 -4.69 -4.97 20.87
C GLN A 142 -3.29 -4.48 21.25
N GLY A 143 -3.03 -3.19 21.03
CA GLY A 143 -1.75 -2.59 21.33
C GLY A 143 -0.61 -2.95 20.36
N THR A 144 -0.92 -3.58 19.21
CA THR A 144 0.07 -3.88 18.17
C THR A 144 0.77 -2.62 17.65
N PHE A 145 0.01 -1.54 17.47
CA PHE A 145 0.54 -0.26 17.03
C PHE A 145 0.57 0.73 18.20
N ARG A 146 1.62 1.55 18.25
CA ARG A 146 1.78 2.59 19.27
C ARG A 146 0.98 3.86 18.92
N PRO A 147 0.59 4.66 19.91
CA PRO A 147 -0.06 5.95 19.65
C PRO A 147 0.81 6.85 18.76
N GLY A 148 0.17 7.47 17.77
CA GLY A 148 0.83 8.35 16.79
C GLY A 148 1.45 7.62 15.59
N GLN A 149 1.44 6.31 15.54
CA GLN A 149 1.88 5.53 14.40
C GLN A 149 0.85 5.62 13.26
N ILE A 150 1.32 5.74 12.03
CA ILE A 150 0.48 5.82 10.84
C ILE A 150 0.47 4.46 10.14
N VAL A 151 -0.72 3.91 9.93
CA VAL A 151 -0.90 2.65 9.23
C VAL A 151 -1.68 2.87 7.94
N LEU A 152 -1.05 2.63 6.81
CA LEU A 152 -1.65 2.71 5.48
C LEU A 152 -2.08 1.32 5.04
N ASN A 153 -3.34 0.97 5.31
CA ASN A 153 -3.91 -0.34 4.99
C ASN A 153 -4.42 -0.37 3.53
N ILE A 154 -3.50 -0.49 2.57
CA ILE A 154 -3.80 -0.49 1.13
C ILE A 154 -4.36 -1.84 0.67
N SER A 155 -3.90 -2.92 1.30
CA SER A 155 -4.42 -4.26 1.14
C SER A 155 -5.51 -4.54 2.17
N LEU A 156 -6.61 -4.87 1.94
CA LEU A 156 -7.88 -4.81 2.67
C LEU A 156 -7.96 -5.68 3.93
N ARG A 157 -7.08 -6.67 4.16
CA ARG A 157 -7.32 -7.78 5.10
C ARG A 157 -6.11 -8.18 5.93
N ASP A 158 -5.15 -7.31 6.11
CA ASP A 158 -3.90 -7.66 6.81
C ASP A 158 -4.05 -7.60 8.33
N ILE A 159 -4.84 -6.65 8.82
CA ILE A 159 -4.98 -6.34 10.25
C ILE A 159 -6.31 -6.84 10.82
N GLY A 160 -6.30 -7.26 12.08
CA GLY A 160 -7.48 -7.75 12.80
C GLY A 160 -8.48 -6.65 13.12
N ALA A 161 -9.73 -7.04 13.32
CA ALA A 161 -10.83 -6.13 13.66
C ALA A 161 -10.56 -5.36 14.95
N GLU A 162 -9.98 -6.02 15.95
CA GLU A 162 -9.62 -5.43 17.24
C GLU A 162 -8.64 -4.25 17.14
N ILE A 163 -7.79 -4.24 16.11
CA ILE A 163 -6.87 -3.11 15.83
C ILE A 163 -7.63 -1.94 15.22
N ILE A 164 -8.59 -2.22 14.34
CA ILE A 164 -9.46 -1.20 13.77
C ILE A 164 -10.29 -0.52 14.86
N GLU A 165 -10.87 -1.32 15.79
CA GLU A 165 -11.70 -0.81 16.90
C GLU A 165 -10.94 0.13 17.86
N GLU A 166 -9.65 -0.09 18.09
CA GLU A 166 -8.81 0.77 18.96
C GLU A 166 -8.15 1.95 18.26
N SER A 167 -8.34 2.07 16.92
CA SER A 167 -7.64 3.06 16.08
C SER A 167 -8.55 4.19 15.63
N TYR A 168 -7.95 5.35 15.32
CA TYR A 168 -8.62 6.39 14.55
C TYR A 168 -8.57 6.02 13.07
N ASN A 169 -9.72 5.70 12.49
CA ASN A 169 -9.82 5.22 11.12
C ASN A 169 -10.28 6.31 10.16
N TYR A 170 -9.56 6.46 9.05
CA TYR A 170 -9.84 7.39 7.97
C TYR A 170 -10.04 6.61 6.68
N PHE A 171 -11.11 6.90 5.95
CA PHE A 171 -11.49 6.21 4.73
C PHE A 171 -11.68 7.20 3.59
N ASP A 172 -11.27 6.81 2.40
CA ASP A 172 -11.59 7.51 1.16
C ASP A 172 -13.07 7.33 0.78
N ASP A 173 -13.64 6.15 1.01
CA ASP A 173 -15.07 5.85 0.82
C ASP A 173 -15.53 4.79 1.84
N ILE A 174 -16.34 5.22 2.80
CA ILE A 174 -16.88 4.35 3.86
C ILE A 174 -17.72 3.21 3.26
N THR A 175 -18.51 3.49 2.22
CA THR A 175 -19.39 2.47 1.62
C THR A 175 -18.59 1.34 0.97
N HIS A 176 -17.44 1.64 0.40
CA HIS A 176 -16.55 0.63 -0.18
C HIS A 176 -15.79 -0.13 0.91
N CYS A 177 -15.31 0.55 1.94
CA CYS A 177 -14.55 -0.08 3.02
C CYS A 177 -15.39 -1.07 3.83
N LEU A 178 -16.67 -0.80 4.06
CA LEU A 178 -17.59 -1.67 4.79
C LEU A 178 -18.22 -2.78 3.92
N LYS A 179 -17.46 -3.31 2.95
CA LYS A 179 -17.88 -4.42 2.08
C LYS A 179 -16.77 -5.46 1.93
N ALA A 180 -17.14 -6.60 1.37
CA ALA A 180 -16.20 -7.64 0.93
C ALA A 180 -15.27 -8.22 2.01
N ASN A 181 -15.71 -8.24 3.28
CA ASN A 181 -14.94 -8.77 4.42
C ASN A 181 -13.55 -8.12 4.55
N THR A 182 -13.49 -6.81 4.37
CA THR A 182 -12.30 -6.03 4.71
C THR A 182 -12.11 -5.97 6.22
N SER A 183 -10.92 -5.64 6.71
CA SER A 183 -10.70 -5.48 8.16
C SER A 183 -11.69 -4.51 8.81
N PRO A 184 -11.98 -3.33 8.24
CA PRO A 184 -13.02 -2.43 8.75
C PRO A 184 -14.46 -2.98 8.67
N HIS A 185 -14.75 -3.90 7.75
CA HIS A 185 -16.07 -4.52 7.64
C HIS A 185 -16.30 -5.57 8.75
N LEU A 186 -15.21 -6.16 9.27
CA LEU A 186 -15.26 -7.20 10.30
C LEU A 186 -15.17 -6.61 11.73
N ALA A 187 -14.76 -5.37 11.86
CA ALA A 187 -14.79 -4.60 13.09
C ALA A 187 -16.20 -4.04 13.37
#